data_56598b702a9493375c7b8db9e7f952b8
#
_entry.id   56598b702a9493375c7b8db9e7f952b8
#
_cell.length_a   1.000
_cell.length_b   1.000
_cell.length_c   1.000
_cell.angle_alpha   90.00
_cell.angle_beta   90.00
_cell.angle_gamma   90.00
#
_symmetry.space_group_name_H-M   'P 1'
#
loop_
_entity.id
_entity.type
_entity.pdbx_description
1 polymer ?
#
loop_
_entity_poly.entity_id
_entity_poly.type
_entity_poly.pdbx_seq_one_letter_code
_entity_poly.pdbx_strand_id
1 'polypeptide(L)'
;MTMRVLLVEDESLVAMLLEDCLAELGYEVVATVADVDAALQAVQAGNLDLALLDINLGGTLSFPLAEALDARGVPYIFVTGFAQGGIP
;
A
#
# COMPACT_ATOMS: atom_id res chain seq x y z
N MET A 1 -12.10 17.07 -0.59
CA MET A 1 -11.50 16.25 0.47
C MET A 1 -10.45 15.34 -0.12
N THR A 2 -9.35 15.22 0.59
CA THR A 2 -8.22 14.43 0.10
C THR A 2 -8.32 13.01 0.64
N MET A 3 -8.20 12.02 -0.24
CA MET A 3 -8.20 10.62 0.19
C MET A 3 -6.86 10.27 0.83
N ARG A 4 -6.92 9.58 1.95
CA ARG A 4 -5.76 9.20 2.75
C ARG A 4 -5.36 7.78 2.39
N VAL A 5 -4.13 7.63 1.92
CA VAL A 5 -3.67 6.37 1.32
C VAL A 5 -2.55 5.77 2.16
N LEU A 6 -2.67 4.48 2.42
CA LEU A 6 -1.57 3.67 2.95
C LEU A 6 -0.87 3.00 1.77
N LEU A 7 0.44 3.15 1.69
CA LEU A 7 1.23 2.52 0.65
C LEU A 7 2.11 1.44 1.29
N VAL A 8 2.00 0.22 0.80
CA VAL A 8 2.75 -0.92 1.33
C VAL A 8 3.61 -1.47 0.20
N GLU A 9 4.91 -1.20 0.27
CA GLU A 9 5.84 -1.54 -0.80
C GLU A 9 7.24 -1.68 -0.22
N ASP A 10 7.90 -2.81 -0.45
CA ASP A 10 9.23 -3.05 0.11
C ASP A 10 10.37 -2.52 -0.74
N GLU A 11 10.10 -2.09 -1.97
CA GLU A 11 11.13 -1.51 -2.81
C GLU A 11 11.05 0.01 -2.76
N SER A 12 12.08 0.65 -2.23
CA SER A 12 12.02 2.08 -1.97
C SER A 12 11.88 2.92 -3.23
N LEU A 13 12.50 2.51 -4.34
CA LEU A 13 12.34 3.24 -5.60
C LEU A 13 10.91 3.18 -6.10
N VAL A 14 10.30 2.01 -6.04
CA VAL A 14 8.91 1.86 -6.46
C VAL A 14 8.00 2.66 -5.55
N ALA A 15 8.26 2.62 -4.25
CA ALA A 15 7.46 3.39 -3.29
C ALA A 15 7.53 4.88 -3.61
N MET A 16 8.72 5.40 -3.89
CA MET A 16 8.87 6.81 -4.24
C MET A 16 8.10 7.18 -5.49
N LEU A 17 8.16 6.34 -6.51
CA LEU A 17 7.42 6.60 -7.74
C LEU A 17 5.92 6.62 -7.50
N LEU A 18 5.44 5.68 -6.70
CA LEU A 18 4.02 5.62 -6.38
C LEU A 18 3.59 6.81 -5.53
N GLU A 19 4.42 7.24 -4.59
CA GLU A 19 4.14 8.43 -3.79
C GLU A 19 3.99 9.66 -4.68
N ASP A 20 4.91 9.81 -5.63
CA ASP A 20 4.85 10.94 -6.55
C ASP A 20 3.58 10.91 -7.41
N CYS A 21 3.26 9.74 -7.94
CA CYS A 21 2.06 9.58 -8.76
C CYS A 21 0.80 9.90 -7.97
N LEU A 22 0.71 9.38 -6.75
CA LEU A 22 -0.45 9.61 -5.92
C LEU A 22 -0.61 11.09 -5.56
N ALA A 23 0.50 11.74 -5.25
CA ALA A 23 0.48 13.16 -4.93
C ALA A 23 0.00 13.98 -6.13
N GLU A 24 0.45 13.64 -7.34
CA GLU A 24 0.01 14.33 -8.53
C GLU A 24 -1.48 14.15 -8.80
N LEU A 25 -2.01 12.99 -8.40
CA LEU A 25 -3.44 12.71 -8.57
C LEU A 25 -4.30 13.32 -7.47
N GLY A 26 -3.68 13.96 -6.48
CA GLY A 26 -4.41 14.62 -5.42
C GLY A 26 -4.67 13.76 -4.19
N TYR A 27 -4.01 12.60 -4.09
CA TYR A 27 -4.12 11.76 -2.90
C TYR A 27 -3.07 12.16 -1.88
N GLU A 28 -3.35 11.85 -0.62
CA GLU A 28 -2.39 12.08 0.46
C GLU A 28 -1.86 10.73 0.94
N VAL A 29 -0.57 10.46 0.76
CA VAL A 29 0.05 9.25 1.28
C VAL A 29 0.40 9.50 2.74
N VAL A 30 -0.37 8.91 3.64
CA VAL A 30 -0.21 9.17 5.07
C VAL A 30 0.84 8.26 5.71
N ALA A 31 1.14 7.14 5.07
CA ALA A 31 2.17 6.23 5.56
C ALA A 31 2.67 5.39 4.40
N THR A 32 3.97 5.17 4.38
CA THR A 32 4.61 4.22 3.46
C THR A 32 5.37 3.22 4.32
N VAL A 33 5.01 1.95 4.19
CA VAL A 33 5.59 0.90 5.02
C VAL A 33 6.12 -0.21 4.12
N ALA A 34 7.04 -1.00 4.65
CA ALA A 34 7.79 -1.96 3.84
C ALA A 34 7.47 -3.42 4.18
N ASP A 35 6.69 -3.67 5.22
CA ASP A 35 6.37 -5.03 5.60
C ASP A 35 4.97 -5.14 6.18
N VAL A 36 4.52 -6.38 6.33
CA VAL A 36 3.15 -6.66 6.76
C VAL A 36 2.89 -6.17 8.18
N ASP A 37 3.86 -6.35 9.08
CA ASP A 37 3.67 -5.95 10.49
C ASP A 37 3.47 -4.44 10.60
N ALA A 38 4.31 -3.66 9.94
CA ALA A 38 4.17 -2.21 9.94
C ALA A 38 2.85 -1.78 9.30
N ALA A 39 2.45 -2.49 8.24
CA ALA A 39 1.20 -2.20 7.56
C ALA A 39 0.00 -2.48 8.46
N LEU A 40 0.02 -3.58 9.19
CA LEU A 40 -1.07 -3.90 10.11
C LEU A 40 -1.20 -2.85 11.20
N GLN A 41 -0.08 -2.34 11.69
CA GLN A 41 -0.11 -1.27 12.68
C GLN A 41 -0.73 0.00 12.10
N ALA A 42 -0.39 0.33 10.85
CA ALA A 42 -0.98 1.49 10.19
C ALA A 42 -2.48 1.33 9.99
N VAL A 43 -2.92 0.13 9.63
CA VAL A 43 -4.35 -0.15 9.47
C VAL A 43 -5.08 0.03 10.81
N GLN A 44 -4.47 -0.45 11.90
CA GLN A 44 -5.08 -0.33 13.22
C GLN A 44 -5.16 1.11 13.70
N ALA A 45 -4.21 1.95 13.27
CA ALA A 45 -4.25 3.37 13.62
C ALA A 45 -5.45 4.08 13.00
N GLY A 46 -5.97 3.56 11.91
CA GLY A 46 -7.17 4.09 11.28
C GLY A 46 -6.91 5.28 10.38
N ASN A 47 -7.97 5.96 10.00
CA ASN A 47 -7.92 7.16 9.15
C ASN A 47 -7.39 6.89 7.75
N LEU A 48 -7.72 5.74 7.21
CA LEU A 48 -7.33 5.37 5.85
C LEU A 48 -8.56 5.31 4.96
N ASP A 49 -8.43 5.85 3.76
CA ASP A 49 -9.48 5.78 2.75
C ASP A 49 -9.19 4.74 1.69
N LEU A 50 -7.91 4.41 1.50
CA LEU A 50 -7.49 3.49 0.45
C LEU A 50 -6.13 2.93 0.82
N ALA A 51 -5.84 1.71 0.36
CA ALA A 51 -4.51 1.12 0.51
C ALA A 51 -4.02 0.59 -0.83
N LEU A 52 -2.74 0.82 -1.12
CA LEU A 52 -2.05 0.20 -2.25
C LEU A 52 -1.09 -0.84 -1.68
N LEU A 53 -1.21 -2.06 -2.15
CA LEU A 53 -0.48 -3.19 -1.58
C LEU A 53 0.38 -3.86 -2.65
N ASP A 54 1.65 -4.06 -2.34
CA ASP A 54 2.46 -4.99 -3.13
C ASP A 54 2.05 -6.40 -2.72
N ILE A 55 1.80 -7.26 -3.69
CA ILE A 55 1.37 -8.63 -3.42
C ILE A 55 2.42 -9.39 -2.62
N ASN A 56 3.70 -9.17 -2.91
CA ASN A 56 4.78 -9.94 -2.33
C ASN A 56 5.74 -9.02 -1.58
N LEU A 57 5.53 -8.89 -0.28
CA LEU A 57 6.32 -8.02 0.57
C LEU A 57 7.48 -8.80 1.17
N GLY A 58 8.68 -8.63 0.58
CA GLY A 58 9.87 -9.30 1.10
C GLY A 58 9.73 -10.79 1.17
N GLY A 59 9.01 -11.39 0.23
CA GLY A 59 8.77 -12.82 0.23
C GLY A 59 7.53 -13.26 1.01
N THR A 60 6.87 -12.33 1.66
CA THR A 60 5.66 -12.62 2.44
C THR A 60 4.45 -12.08 1.66
N LEU A 61 3.47 -12.93 1.44
CA LEU A 61 2.26 -12.50 0.76
C LEU A 61 1.46 -11.55 1.64
N SER A 62 0.81 -10.58 1.02
CA SER A 62 0.09 -9.53 1.74
C SER A 62 -1.39 -9.84 1.94
N PHE A 63 -1.82 -11.09 1.73
CA PHE A 63 -3.22 -11.46 1.88
C PHE A 63 -3.76 -11.27 3.30
N PRO A 64 -3.01 -11.58 4.37
CA PRO A 64 -3.51 -11.29 5.72
C PRO A 64 -3.79 -9.80 5.92
N LEU A 65 -3.01 -8.95 5.27
CA LEU A 65 -3.24 -7.51 5.33
C LEU A 65 -4.55 -7.15 4.62
N ALA A 66 -4.82 -7.77 3.48
CA ALA A 66 -6.08 -7.56 2.78
C ALA A 66 -7.27 -7.92 3.66
N GLU A 67 -7.17 -9.00 4.41
CA GLU A 67 -8.23 -9.39 5.32
C GLU A 67 -8.46 -8.33 6.40
N ALA A 68 -7.38 -7.76 6.93
CA ALA A 68 -7.48 -6.71 7.95
C ALA A 68 -8.15 -5.46 7.39
N LEU A 69 -7.83 -5.11 6.15
CA LEU A 69 -8.44 -3.97 5.48
C LEU A 69 -9.92 -4.22 5.23
N ASP A 70 -10.28 -5.43 4.79
CA ASP A 70 -11.68 -5.80 4.60
C ASP A 70 -12.47 -5.65 5.90
N ALA A 71 -11.88 -6.08 7.00
CA ALA A 71 -12.55 -6.00 8.30
C ALA A 71 -12.85 -4.56 8.71
N ARG A 72 -12.08 -3.61 8.19
CA ARG A 72 -12.28 -2.20 8.50
C ARG A 72 -12.98 -1.43 7.38
N GLY A 73 -13.37 -2.12 6.33
CA GLY A 73 -14.05 -1.49 5.21
C GLY A 73 -13.17 -0.57 4.39
N VAL A 74 -11.86 -0.77 4.39
CA VAL A 74 -10.93 0.04 3.62
C VAL A 74 -10.67 -0.64 2.28
N PRO A 75 -11.02 0.00 1.16
CA PRO A 75 -10.71 -0.56 -0.16
C PRO A 75 -9.21 -0.60 -0.39
N TYR A 76 -8.78 -1.57 -1.18
CA TYR A 76 -7.36 -1.71 -1.48
C TYR A 76 -7.17 -2.19 -2.92
N ILE A 77 -5.97 -1.94 -3.45
CA ILE A 77 -5.58 -2.33 -4.79
C ILE A 77 -4.23 -3.01 -4.69
N PHE A 78 -4.09 -4.15 -5.35
CA PHE A 78 -2.80 -4.81 -5.44
C PHE A 78 -2.00 -4.24 -6.60
N VAL A 79 -0.73 -3.97 -6.33
CA VAL A 79 0.24 -3.53 -7.33
C VAL A 79 1.26 -4.65 -7.47
N THR A 80 1.46 -5.16 -8.68
CA THR A 80 2.28 -6.34 -8.88
C THR A 80 3.29 -6.16 -9.99
N GLY A 81 4.38 -6.91 -9.88
CA GLY A 81 5.30 -7.12 -10.98
C GLY A 81 6.09 -5.93 -11.44
N PHE A 82 5.89 -4.81 -10.82
CA PHE A 82 6.47 -3.58 -11.28
C PHE A 82 7.98 -3.61 -11.17
N ALA A 83 8.46 -3.95 -9.98
CA ALA A 83 9.89 -3.96 -9.70
C ALA A 83 10.60 -5.13 -10.36
N GLN A 84 9.86 -6.11 -10.80
CA GLN A 84 10.45 -7.28 -11.45
C GLN A 84 10.58 -7.09 -12.94
N GLY A 85 10.26 -5.92 -13.43
CA GLY A 85 10.25 -5.71 -14.87
C GLY A 85 9.32 -6.66 -15.56
N GLY A 86 8.47 -7.29 -14.79
CA GLY A 86 7.62 -8.33 -15.30
C GLY A 86 6.32 -7.81 -15.83
N ILE A 87 6.39 -6.72 -16.52
CA ILE A 87 5.20 -6.24 -17.17
C ILE A 87 4.97 -7.11 -18.37
N PRO A 88 3.88 -7.79 -18.39
CA PRO A 88 3.58 -8.69 -19.50
C PRO A 88 3.49 -7.94 -20.80
#